data_c2a024cad5a3f6e7eb15a1b923108496
#
_entry.id   c2a024cad5a3f6e7eb15a1b923108496
#
_cell.length_a   1.000
_cell.length_b   1.000
_cell.length_c   1.000
_cell.angle_alpha   90.00
_cell.angle_beta   90.00
_cell.angle_gamma   90.00
#
_symmetry.space_group_name_H-M   'P 1'
#
loop_
_entity.id
_entity.type
_entity.pdbx_description
1 polymer ?
#
loop_
_entity_poly.entity_id
_entity_poly.type
_entity_poly.pdbx_seq_one_letter_code
_entity_poly.pdbx_strand_id
1 'polypeptide(L)'
;MYNKLCNDFIKKIAFHTAPTLLGIKCASLVSLAMDDSELYSESNNFNTRVEVKGIKSRVLCNCKSRSLLLVYNEKQLSERLADKDAERILSLCGYPTDCDIDAYISFLSRRIRESEDFPHEIGIFLGYPIEDVEGFIKNKGENFKLCGYWKVYGCPEKARCIYNKIGRAHV
;
A
#
# COMPACT_ATOMS: atom_id res chain seq x y z
N MET A 1 -16.95 -0.30 -25.88
CA MET A 1 -15.66 -0.84 -25.40
C MET A 1 -15.19 -0.14 -24.13
N TYR A 2 -15.16 1.19 -24.07
CA TYR A 2 -14.75 2.02 -22.93
C TYR A 2 -15.52 1.68 -21.61
N ASN A 3 -16.83 1.51 -21.65
CA ASN A 3 -17.64 1.19 -20.46
C ASN A 3 -17.33 -0.17 -19.83
N LYS A 4 -16.84 -1.15 -20.58
CA LYS A 4 -16.54 -2.49 -20.06
C LYS A 4 -15.19 -2.51 -19.33
N LEU A 5 -14.17 -1.84 -19.87
CA LEU A 5 -12.83 -1.74 -19.27
C LEU A 5 -12.85 -0.93 -17.97
N CYS A 6 -13.53 0.22 -17.98
CA CYS A 6 -13.74 1.03 -16.77
C CYS A 6 -14.45 0.22 -15.66
N ASN A 7 -15.44 -0.59 -16.01
CA ASN A 7 -16.16 -1.44 -15.05
C ASN A 7 -15.26 -2.54 -14.48
N ASP A 8 -14.37 -3.11 -15.29
CA ASP A 8 -13.43 -4.15 -14.86
C ASP A 8 -12.31 -3.57 -13.96
N PHE A 9 -11.82 -2.36 -14.26
CA PHE A 9 -10.88 -1.64 -13.39
C PHE A 9 -11.51 -1.37 -12.01
N ILE A 10 -12.69 -0.75 -11.98
CA ILE A 10 -13.39 -0.43 -10.73
C ILE A 10 -13.68 -1.68 -9.90
N LYS A 11 -14.11 -2.77 -10.53
CA LYS A 11 -14.35 -4.05 -9.84
C LYS A 11 -13.06 -4.61 -9.20
N LYS A 12 -11.96 -4.60 -9.96
CA LYS A 12 -10.65 -5.05 -9.44
C LYS A 12 -10.20 -4.19 -8.26
N ILE A 13 -10.27 -2.86 -8.41
CA ILE A 13 -9.91 -1.95 -7.33
C ILE A 13 -10.80 -2.17 -6.12
N ALA A 14 -12.11 -2.21 -6.28
CA ALA A 14 -13.04 -2.43 -5.17
C ALA A 14 -12.76 -3.74 -4.44
N PHE A 15 -12.51 -4.84 -5.16
CA PHE A 15 -12.19 -6.13 -4.56
C PHE A 15 -10.85 -6.12 -3.81
N HIS A 16 -9.77 -5.69 -4.47
CA HIS A 16 -8.42 -5.75 -3.86
C HIS A 16 -8.17 -4.69 -2.79
N THR A 17 -8.93 -3.61 -2.79
CA THR A 17 -8.75 -2.49 -1.85
C THR A 17 -9.89 -2.31 -0.85
N ALA A 18 -10.83 -3.26 -0.80
CA ALA A 18 -11.97 -3.21 0.13
C ALA A 18 -11.57 -2.87 1.58
N PRO A 19 -10.51 -3.45 2.17
CA PRO A 19 -10.08 -3.08 3.52
C PRO A 19 -9.68 -1.60 3.65
N THR A 20 -9.09 -1.01 2.61
CA THR A 20 -8.73 0.42 2.60
C THR A 20 -9.95 1.30 2.39
N LEU A 21 -10.84 0.91 1.47
CA LEU A 21 -12.09 1.65 1.21
C LEU A 21 -13.02 1.67 2.42
N LEU A 22 -12.96 0.64 3.27
CA LEU A 22 -13.71 0.51 4.53
C LEU A 22 -12.93 1.07 5.75
N GLY A 23 -11.76 1.65 5.57
CA GLY A 23 -10.96 2.25 6.64
C GLY A 23 -10.32 1.25 7.60
N ILE A 24 -10.24 -0.03 7.24
CA ILE A 24 -9.59 -1.09 8.05
C ILE A 24 -8.06 -1.04 7.91
N LYS A 25 -7.58 -0.64 6.72
CA LYS A 25 -6.16 -0.44 6.40
C LYS A 25 -5.95 0.98 5.87
N CYS A 26 -4.78 1.56 6.14
CA CYS A 26 -4.43 2.87 5.59
C CYS A 26 -4.15 2.83 4.08
N ALA A 27 -3.61 1.73 3.55
CA ALA A 27 -3.42 1.58 2.11
C ALA A 27 -3.43 0.11 1.64
N SER A 28 -3.64 -0.07 0.34
CA SER A 28 -3.53 -1.33 -0.39
C SER A 28 -2.71 -1.14 -1.67
N LEU A 29 -1.90 -2.13 -2.01
CA LEU A 29 -1.12 -2.16 -3.25
C LEU A 29 -1.76 -3.14 -4.21
N VAL A 30 -2.03 -2.70 -5.43
CA VAL A 30 -2.65 -3.51 -6.49
C VAL A 30 -1.72 -3.59 -7.69
N SER A 31 -1.50 -4.82 -8.18
CA SER A 31 -0.77 -5.06 -9.41
C SER A 31 -1.74 -5.25 -10.57
N LEU A 32 -1.62 -4.42 -11.59
CA LEU A 32 -2.52 -4.37 -12.75
C LEU A 32 -1.73 -4.64 -14.04
N ALA A 33 -2.29 -5.50 -14.89
CA ALA A 33 -1.84 -5.65 -16.26
C ALA A 33 -2.69 -4.71 -17.15
N MET A 34 -2.24 -3.48 -17.31
CA MET A 34 -2.96 -2.43 -18.00
C MET A 34 -1.95 -1.48 -18.66
N ASP A 35 -2.32 -0.89 -19.80
CA ASP A 35 -1.52 0.13 -20.47
C ASP A 35 -1.37 1.37 -19.60
N ASP A 36 -0.23 2.03 -19.70
CA ASP A 36 0.12 3.17 -18.85
C ASP A 36 -0.86 4.34 -18.99
N SER A 37 -1.17 4.70 -20.21
CA SER A 37 -2.08 5.83 -20.50
C SER A 37 -3.49 5.57 -19.96
N GLU A 38 -3.95 4.32 -20.11
CA GLU A 38 -5.22 3.85 -19.59
C GLU A 38 -5.22 3.84 -18.05
N LEU A 39 -4.16 3.33 -17.41
CA LEU A 39 -4.05 3.29 -15.95
C LEU A 39 -4.06 4.70 -15.33
N TYR A 40 -3.31 5.65 -15.88
CA TYR A 40 -3.33 7.03 -15.39
C TYR A 40 -4.71 7.67 -15.55
N SER A 41 -5.38 7.45 -16.68
CA SER A 41 -6.74 7.94 -16.91
C SER A 41 -7.73 7.35 -15.91
N GLU A 42 -7.70 6.03 -15.71
CA GLU A 42 -8.60 5.35 -14.78
C GLU A 42 -8.30 5.70 -13.30
N SER A 43 -7.03 5.87 -12.93
CA SER A 43 -6.64 6.33 -11.59
C SER A 43 -7.15 7.75 -11.32
N ASN A 44 -7.06 8.67 -12.28
CA ASN A 44 -7.59 10.03 -12.15
C ASN A 44 -9.13 10.02 -12.03
N ASN A 45 -9.81 9.22 -12.87
CA ASN A 45 -11.27 9.05 -12.80
C ASN A 45 -11.70 8.46 -11.45
N PHE A 46 -10.95 7.49 -10.93
CA PHE A 46 -11.20 6.91 -9.61
C PHE A 46 -11.04 7.97 -8.51
N ASN A 47 -9.95 8.72 -8.52
CA ASN A 47 -9.68 9.78 -7.53
C ASN A 47 -10.83 10.79 -7.46
N THR A 48 -11.32 11.28 -8.58
CA THR A 48 -12.46 12.20 -8.64
C THR A 48 -13.71 11.63 -7.96
N ARG A 49 -13.94 10.32 -8.08
CA ARG A 49 -15.14 9.66 -7.50
C ARG A 49 -15.04 9.44 -5.99
N VAL A 50 -13.82 9.26 -5.46
CA VAL A 50 -13.60 8.88 -4.05
C VAL A 50 -13.01 9.99 -3.20
N GLU A 51 -12.72 11.15 -3.78
CA GLU A 51 -12.12 12.32 -3.12
C GLU A 51 -12.87 12.71 -1.83
N VAL A 52 -14.20 12.73 -1.87
CA VAL A 52 -15.05 13.06 -0.71
C VAL A 52 -14.81 12.12 0.48
N LYS A 53 -14.30 10.92 0.25
CA LYS A 53 -13.99 9.93 1.29
C LYS A 53 -12.54 10.02 1.79
N GLY A 54 -11.75 10.96 1.29
CA GLY A 54 -10.32 11.06 1.59
C GLY A 54 -9.52 9.86 1.07
N ILE A 55 -10.04 9.16 0.07
CA ILE A 55 -9.33 8.06 -0.61
C ILE A 55 -8.65 8.61 -1.85
N LYS A 56 -7.42 8.18 -2.09
CA LYS A 56 -6.65 8.53 -3.28
C LYS A 56 -5.97 7.29 -3.86
N SER A 57 -5.64 7.37 -5.14
CA SER A 57 -4.79 6.38 -5.79
C SER A 57 -3.58 7.04 -6.44
N ARG A 58 -2.44 6.33 -6.45
CA ARG A 58 -1.20 6.78 -7.06
C ARG A 58 -0.51 5.64 -7.78
N VAL A 59 -0.16 5.83 -9.03
CA VAL A 59 0.67 4.88 -9.78
C VAL A 59 2.10 4.99 -9.27
N LEU A 60 2.67 3.89 -8.75
CA LEU A 60 4.03 3.86 -8.20
C LEU A 60 5.07 3.50 -9.24
N CYS A 61 4.80 2.49 -10.05
CA CYS A 61 5.68 2.13 -11.14
C CYS A 61 4.91 1.44 -12.27
N ASN A 62 5.49 1.53 -13.46
CA ASN A 62 5.12 0.80 -14.66
C ASN A 62 6.27 -0.09 -15.04
N CYS A 63 6.22 -1.36 -14.65
CA CYS A 63 7.19 -2.36 -15.05
C CYS A 63 6.67 -3.08 -16.30
N LYS A 64 7.59 -3.57 -17.15
CA LYS A 64 7.35 -4.14 -18.50
C LYS A 64 6.11 -5.02 -18.71
N SER A 65 5.52 -5.59 -17.65
CA SER A 65 4.34 -6.45 -17.71
C SER A 65 3.25 -6.10 -16.70
N ARG A 66 3.51 -5.27 -15.71
CA ARG A 66 2.56 -4.92 -14.64
C ARG A 66 2.84 -3.55 -14.07
N SER A 67 1.77 -2.83 -13.76
CA SER A 67 1.82 -1.55 -13.08
C SER A 67 1.38 -1.71 -11.63
N LEU A 68 2.00 -0.95 -10.73
CA LEU A 68 1.65 -0.94 -9.31
C LEU A 68 0.86 0.32 -8.98
N LEU A 69 -0.33 0.13 -8.44
CA LEU A 69 -1.21 1.19 -7.97
C LEU A 69 -1.34 1.12 -6.44
N LEU A 70 -1.00 2.21 -5.77
CA LEU A 70 -1.27 2.39 -4.35
C LEU A 70 -2.63 3.07 -4.20
N VAL A 71 -3.56 2.46 -3.45
CA VAL A 71 -4.83 3.07 -3.04
C VAL A 71 -4.77 3.29 -1.53
N TYR A 72 -5.01 4.50 -1.07
CA TYR A 72 -4.79 4.87 0.32
C TYR A 72 -5.83 5.86 0.86
N ASN A 73 -6.08 5.77 2.15
CA ASN A 73 -6.78 6.80 2.91
C ASN A 73 -5.75 7.85 3.35
N GLU A 74 -5.91 9.08 2.87
CA GLU A 74 -4.93 10.16 3.06
C GLU A 74 -4.67 10.45 4.54
N LYS A 75 -5.74 10.57 5.34
CA LYS A 75 -5.63 10.83 6.78
C LYS A 75 -4.91 9.70 7.51
N GLN A 76 -5.35 8.45 7.30
CA GLN A 76 -4.77 7.30 7.98
C GLN A 76 -3.31 7.06 7.58
N LEU A 77 -2.98 7.26 6.30
CA LEU A 77 -1.60 7.10 5.84
C LEU A 77 -0.72 8.24 6.37
N SER A 78 -1.21 9.48 6.42
CA SER A 78 -0.49 10.60 7.02
C SER A 78 -0.20 10.35 8.51
N GLU A 79 -1.20 9.93 9.28
CA GLU A 79 -1.03 9.56 10.69
C GLU A 79 -0.02 8.41 10.87
N ARG A 80 -0.04 7.45 9.96
CA ARG A 80 0.88 6.32 9.97
C ARG A 80 2.33 6.72 9.68
N LEU A 81 2.55 7.60 8.72
CA LEU A 81 3.87 8.10 8.35
C LEU A 81 4.47 9.05 9.41
N ALA A 82 3.61 9.74 10.17
CA ALA A 82 4.00 10.59 11.30
C ALA A 82 4.28 9.81 12.60
N ASP A 83 4.08 8.48 12.63
CA ASP A 83 4.45 7.64 13.76
C ASP A 83 5.98 7.62 13.91
N LYS A 84 6.49 7.86 15.12
CA LYS A 84 7.94 7.99 15.38
C LYS A 84 8.75 6.74 15.01
N ASP A 85 8.20 5.56 15.22
CA ASP A 85 8.87 4.31 14.86
C ASP A 85 8.83 4.08 13.34
N ALA A 86 7.74 4.47 12.67
CA ALA A 86 7.65 4.46 11.21
C ALA A 86 8.67 5.43 10.61
N GLU A 87 8.72 6.67 11.09
CA GLU A 87 9.66 7.69 10.63
C GLU A 87 11.12 7.26 10.83
N ARG A 88 11.45 6.66 11.98
CA ARG A 88 12.78 6.10 12.25
C ARG A 88 13.19 5.06 11.22
N ILE A 89 12.32 4.10 10.89
CA ILE A 89 12.63 3.06 9.91
C ILE A 89 12.76 3.66 8.51
N LEU A 90 11.85 4.56 8.13
CA LEU A 90 11.88 5.23 6.83
C LEU A 90 13.15 6.08 6.66
N SER A 91 13.56 6.81 7.70
CA SER A 91 14.82 7.58 7.72
C SER A 91 16.04 6.68 7.50
N LEU A 92 16.08 5.50 8.14
CA LEU A 92 17.15 4.50 7.91
C LEU A 92 17.14 3.96 6.47
N CYS A 93 15.99 3.96 5.80
CA CYS A 93 15.87 3.62 4.39
C CYS A 93 16.15 4.80 3.44
N GLY A 94 16.53 5.96 3.97
CA GLY A 94 16.89 7.16 3.20
C GLY A 94 15.73 8.05 2.80
N TYR A 95 14.53 7.86 3.37
CA TYR A 95 13.40 8.76 3.13
C TYR A 95 13.64 10.14 3.75
N PRO A 96 13.13 11.20 3.12
CA PRO A 96 13.19 12.53 3.70
C PRO A 96 12.35 12.57 4.99
N THR A 97 12.77 13.38 5.96
CA THR A 97 12.05 13.67 7.19
C THR A 97 11.27 14.98 7.05
N ASP A 98 10.25 15.17 7.89
CA ASP A 98 9.45 16.41 7.93
C ASP A 98 8.87 16.82 6.57
N CYS A 99 8.42 15.85 5.78
CA CYS A 99 7.84 16.09 4.47
C CYS A 99 6.37 15.62 4.41
N ASP A 100 5.68 16.05 3.36
CA ASP A 100 4.30 15.64 3.11
C ASP A 100 4.19 14.21 2.57
N ILE A 101 2.97 13.71 2.55
CA ILE A 101 2.64 12.36 2.09
C ILE A 101 3.03 12.14 0.61
N ASP A 102 2.94 13.20 -0.21
CA ASP A 102 3.29 13.11 -1.63
C ASP A 102 4.79 12.92 -1.84
N ALA A 103 5.62 13.54 -1.02
CA ALA A 103 7.07 13.35 -1.02
C ALA A 103 7.44 11.91 -0.60
N TYR A 104 6.80 11.37 0.46
CA TYR A 104 6.99 9.98 0.87
C TYR A 104 6.60 9.00 -0.24
N ILE A 105 5.43 9.16 -0.87
CA ILE A 105 4.97 8.28 -1.94
C ILE A 105 5.88 8.41 -3.19
N SER A 106 6.32 9.62 -3.51
CA SER A 106 7.24 9.86 -4.64
C SER A 106 8.59 9.18 -4.42
N PHE A 107 9.10 9.23 -3.18
CA PHE A 107 10.34 8.53 -2.81
C PHE A 107 10.16 7.00 -2.89
N LEU A 108 9.07 6.45 -2.36
CA LEU A 108 8.73 5.04 -2.49
C LEU A 108 8.68 4.61 -3.95
N SER A 109 8.00 5.39 -4.79
CA SER A 109 7.90 5.16 -6.23
C SER A 109 9.28 5.10 -6.90
N ARG A 110 10.19 6.00 -6.54
CA ARG A 110 11.57 5.99 -7.02
C ARG A 110 12.32 4.73 -6.57
N ARG A 111 12.22 4.37 -5.29
CA ARG A 111 12.85 3.16 -4.75
C ARG A 111 12.39 1.89 -5.45
N ILE A 112 11.09 1.76 -5.72
CA ILE A 112 10.53 0.60 -6.44
C ILE A 112 11.12 0.50 -7.86
N ARG A 113 11.38 1.62 -8.52
CA ARG A 113 11.92 1.64 -9.89
C ARG A 113 13.42 1.42 -9.98
N GLU A 114 14.17 1.88 -8.98
CA GLU A 114 15.63 1.94 -9.02
C GLU A 114 16.30 0.80 -8.24
N SER A 115 15.61 0.17 -7.31
CA SER A 115 16.15 -0.95 -6.52
C SER A 115 16.00 -2.28 -7.24
N GLU A 116 17.01 -3.14 -7.14
CA GLU A 116 16.93 -4.53 -7.61
C GLU A 116 15.92 -5.33 -6.80
N ASP A 117 15.92 -5.13 -5.47
CA ASP A 117 14.99 -5.74 -4.53
C ASP A 117 13.79 -4.84 -4.26
N PHE A 118 12.63 -5.47 -4.07
CA PHE A 118 11.42 -4.76 -3.72
C PHE A 118 11.53 -4.13 -2.31
N PRO A 119 11.23 -2.82 -2.13
CA PRO A 119 11.44 -2.13 -0.86
C PRO A 119 10.52 -2.68 0.25
N HIS A 120 11.10 -3.33 1.25
CA HIS A 120 10.35 -4.01 2.32
C HIS A 120 9.67 -3.04 3.29
N GLU A 121 10.18 -1.81 3.40
CA GLU A 121 9.56 -0.72 4.17
C GLU A 121 8.18 -0.29 3.64
N ILE A 122 7.78 -0.74 2.45
CA ILE A 122 6.41 -0.55 1.94
C ILE A 122 5.35 -1.08 2.91
N GLY A 123 5.69 -2.05 3.77
CA GLY A 123 4.82 -2.54 4.82
C GLY A 123 4.30 -1.44 5.76
N ILE A 124 5.09 -0.36 5.96
CA ILE A 124 4.67 0.81 6.73
C ILE A 124 3.51 1.51 6.01
N PHE A 125 3.65 1.76 4.70
CA PHE A 125 2.60 2.36 3.88
C PHE A 125 1.35 1.49 3.82
N LEU A 126 1.50 0.17 3.85
CA LEU A 126 0.38 -0.78 3.83
C LEU A 126 -0.28 -0.96 5.21
N GLY A 127 0.23 -0.29 6.26
CA GLY A 127 -0.34 -0.35 7.61
C GLY A 127 -0.02 -1.64 8.36
N TYR A 128 1.05 -2.35 8.00
CA TYR A 128 1.50 -3.52 8.77
C TYR A 128 2.10 -3.07 10.11
N PRO A 129 1.97 -3.86 11.20
CA PRO A 129 2.60 -3.53 12.47
C PRO A 129 4.08 -3.18 12.30
N ILE A 130 4.56 -2.15 12.98
CA ILE A 130 5.94 -1.66 12.83
C ILE A 130 6.95 -2.75 13.19
N GLU A 131 6.68 -3.48 14.27
CA GLU A 131 7.50 -4.61 14.70
C GLU A 131 7.61 -5.72 13.65
N ASP A 132 6.57 -5.89 12.82
CA ASP A 132 6.59 -6.90 11.77
C ASP A 132 7.41 -6.41 10.55
N VAL A 133 7.31 -5.14 10.21
CA VAL A 133 8.13 -4.54 9.14
C VAL A 133 9.60 -4.54 9.51
N GLU A 134 9.92 -4.08 10.73
CA GLU A 134 11.30 -4.08 11.25
C GLU A 134 11.87 -5.51 11.33
N GLY A 135 11.06 -6.44 11.85
CA GLY A 135 11.42 -7.86 11.92
C GLY A 135 11.68 -8.47 10.55
N PHE A 136 10.86 -8.13 9.55
CA PHE A 136 11.06 -8.58 8.18
C PHE A 136 12.37 -8.06 7.58
N ILE A 137 12.66 -6.77 7.72
CA ILE A 137 13.90 -6.14 7.24
C ILE A 137 15.12 -6.80 7.90
N LYS A 138 15.08 -6.92 9.24
CA LYS A 138 16.18 -7.49 10.05
C LYS A 138 16.47 -8.96 9.72
N ASN A 139 15.41 -9.76 9.53
CA ASN A 139 15.52 -11.20 9.29
C ASN A 139 15.45 -11.57 7.80
N LYS A 140 15.43 -10.61 6.90
CA LYS A 140 15.32 -10.82 5.44
C LYS A 140 14.15 -11.74 5.07
N GLY A 141 13.03 -11.60 5.79
CA GLY A 141 11.84 -12.39 5.59
C GLY A 141 11.86 -13.80 6.18
N GLU A 142 12.91 -14.17 6.93
CA GLU A 142 12.99 -15.47 7.59
C GLU A 142 12.67 -15.38 9.10
N ASN A 143 12.58 -16.52 9.79
CA ASN A 143 12.33 -16.60 11.24
C ASN A 143 11.04 -15.91 11.74
N PHE A 144 10.00 -15.87 10.90
CA PHE A 144 8.69 -15.34 11.28
C PHE A 144 7.91 -16.33 12.17
N LYS A 145 7.07 -15.80 13.06
CA LYS A 145 6.21 -16.58 13.97
C LYS A 145 4.93 -17.07 13.30
N LEU A 146 4.42 -16.30 12.33
CA LEU A 146 3.20 -16.58 11.59
C LEU A 146 3.30 -15.98 10.20
N CYS A 147 2.75 -16.67 9.18
CA CYS A 147 2.60 -16.16 7.82
C CYS A 147 1.13 -16.09 7.45
N GLY A 148 0.68 -14.93 6.99
CA GLY A 148 -0.67 -14.68 6.51
C GLY A 148 -0.64 -13.59 5.43
N TYR A 149 -1.41 -12.48 5.62
CA TYR A 149 -1.31 -11.33 4.71
C TYR A 149 0.08 -10.69 4.70
N TRP A 150 0.83 -10.86 5.79
CA TRP A 150 2.26 -10.53 5.89
C TRP A 150 2.95 -11.53 6.85
N LYS A 151 4.29 -11.49 6.93
CA LYS A 151 5.08 -12.27 7.88
C LYS A 151 5.15 -11.56 9.23
N VAL A 152 4.70 -12.22 10.30
CA VAL A 152 4.55 -11.70 11.65
C VAL A 152 5.79 -12.03 12.48
N TYR A 153 6.38 -11.00 13.07
CA TYR A 153 7.52 -11.08 14.01
C TYR A 153 7.13 -10.66 15.43
N GLY A 154 6.12 -9.81 15.53
CA GLY A 154 5.55 -9.33 16.78
C GLY A 154 4.61 -10.35 17.44
N CYS A 155 3.38 -9.94 17.70
CA CYS A 155 2.35 -10.74 18.38
C CYS A 155 1.41 -11.43 17.38
N PRO A 156 1.43 -12.78 17.26
CA PRO A 156 0.57 -13.51 16.34
C PRO A 156 -0.93 -13.31 16.59
N GLU A 157 -1.34 -13.15 17.86
CA GLU A 157 -2.74 -12.97 18.26
C GLU A 157 -3.28 -11.63 17.73
N LYS A 158 -2.51 -10.55 17.86
CA LYS A 158 -2.85 -9.24 17.28
C LYS A 158 -2.96 -9.32 15.76
N ALA A 159 -2.01 -9.99 15.11
CA ALA A 159 -2.02 -10.17 13.66
C ALA A 159 -3.26 -10.94 13.20
N ARG A 160 -3.65 -12.03 13.88
CA ARG A 160 -4.88 -12.79 13.57
C ARG A 160 -6.14 -11.93 13.69
N CYS A 161 -6.22 -11.04 14.69
CA CYS A 161 -7.34 -10.11 14.82
C CYS A 161 -7.44 -9.16 13.62
N ILE A 162 -6.29 -8.65 13.12
CA ILE A 162 -6.25 -7.78 11.93
C ILE A 162 -6.60 -8.59 10.68
N TYR A 163 -6.07 -9.80 10.52
CA TYR A 163 -6.38 -10.70 9.40
C TYR A 163 -7.88 -10.98 9.31
N ASN A 164 -8.54 -11.23 10.43
CA ASN A 164 -9.97 -11.46 10.47
C ASN A 164 -10.78 -10.23 10.04
N LYS A 165 -10.35 -9.02 10.41
CA LYS A 165 -10.97 -7.77 9.94
C LYS A 165 -10.79 -7.59 8.43
N ILE A 166 -9.58 -7.84 7.91
CA ILE A 166 -9.29 -7.76 6.47
C ILE A 166 -10.11 -8.81 5.71
N GLY A 167 -10.18 -10.04 6.19
CA GLY A 167 -10.94 -11.12 5.56
C GLY A 167 -12.44 -10.79 5.44
N ARG A 168 -13.03 -10.19 6.48
CA ARG A 168 -14.45 -9.77 6.47
C ARG A 168 -14.74 -8.64 5.47
N ALA A 169 -13.75 -7.87 5.08
CA ALA A 169 -13.92 -6.81 4.07
C ALA A 169 -14.08 -7.36 2.64
N HIS A 170 -13.80 -8.64 2.42
CA HIS A 170 -13.89 -9.29 1.11
C HIS A 170 -15.14 -10.18 0.98
N VAL A 171 -16.05 -10.16 1.94
CA VAL A 171 -17.30 -10.95 1.95
C VAL A 171 -18.47 -10.18 1.40
#